data_732de3ea70ef240f972d48c0a77757da
#
_entry.id   732de3ea70ef240f972d48c0a77757da
#
_cell.length_a   1.000
_cell.length_b   1.000
_cell.length_c   1.000
_cell.angle_alpha   90.00
_cell.angle_beta   90.00
_cell.angle_gamma   90.00
#
_symmetry.space_group_name_H-M   'P 1'
#
loop_
_entity.id
_entity.type
_entity.pdbx_description
1 polymer ?
#
loop_
_entity_poly.entity_id
_entity_poly.type
_entity_poly.pdbx_seq_one_letter_code
_entity_poly.pdbx_strand_id
1 'polypeptide(L)'
;LEPDHIARIDAAARHATIIRAGNMSLGVNLLVRLTRKVAAALDADWDIEIVEAHHRMKVDAPSGTALMLGQAAAEGRGVSLDDARVSGRDGITGARAKGSIGFSAIRGGDIVGEHDVIFAGEGERVILRHLATDRAIFARGALRAAVWGQGQKPGHYDMMDVLGI
;
A
#
# COMPACT_ATOMS: atom_id res chain seq x y z
N LEU A 1 -4.34 -15.55 -0.22
CA LEU A 1 -3.97 -16.81 0.43
C LEU A 1 -5.06 -17.19 1.42
N GLU A 2 -5.49 -18.45 1.38
CA GLU A 2 -6.43 -19.00 2.34
C GLU A 2 -5.75 -19.26 3.70
N PRO A 3 -6.51 -19.37 4.81
CA PRO A 3 -5.95 -19.60 6.15
C PRO A 3 -5.01 -20.81 6.22
N ASP A 4 -5.34 -21.91 5.53
CA ASP A 4 -4.49 -23.11 5.47
C ASP A 4 -3.13 -22.83 4.81
N HIS A 5 -3.10 -22.02 3.74
CA HIS A 5 -1.84 -21.61 3.12
C HIS A 5 -0.97 -20.80 4.09
N ILE A 6 -1.58 -19.93 4.90
CA ILE A 6 -0.87 -19.13 5.90
C ILE A 6 -0.29 -20.03 6.98
N ALA A 7 -1.08 -20.97 7.51
CA ALA A 7 -0.62 -21.91 8.54
C ALA A 7 0.58 -22.75 8.06
N ARG A 8 0.58 -23.18 6.78
CA ARG A 8 1.72 -23.91 6.17
C ARG A 8 2.96 -23.04 6.01
N ILE A 9 2.79 -21.78 5.62
CA ILE A 9 3.88 -20.81 5.54
C ILE A 9 4.49 -20.56 6.93
N ASP A 10 3.66 -20.36 7.94
CA ASP A 10 4.11 -20.15 9.32
C ASP A 10 4.84 -21.38 9.89
N ALA A 11 4.40 -22.58 9.53
CA ALA A 11 5.11 -23.81 9.87
C ALA A 11 6.49 -23.88 9.19
N ALA A 12 6.59 -23.51 7.92
CA ALA A 12 7.85 -23.47 7.16
C ALA A 12 8.82 -22.41 7.70
N ALA A 13 8.33 -21.28 8.19
CA ALA A 13 9.12 -20.21 8.77
C ALA A 13 9.91 -20.61 10.01
N ARG A 14 9.55 -21.71 10.67
CA ARG A 14 10.33 -22.28 11.78
C ARG A 14 11.66 -22.89 11.33
N HIS A 15 11.81 -23.22 10.04
CA HIS A 15 12.95 -23.94 9.49
C HIS A 15 13.64 -23.19 8.35
N ALA A 16 13.00 -22.17 7.80
CA ALA A 16 13.51 -21.38 6.66
C ALA A 16 13.17 -19.90 6.83
N THR A 17 13.95 -19.05 6.16
CA THR A 17 13.63 -17.63 6.01
C THR A 17 12.52 -17.47 4.98
N ILE A 18 11.36 -17.00 5.39
CA ILE A 18 10.21 -16.72 4.54
C ILE A 18 10.00 -15.22 4.47
N ILE A 19 10.09 -14.65 3.27
CA ILE A 19 9.79 -13.23 3.04
C ILE A 19 8.46 -13.12 2.29
N ARG A 20 7.47 -12.49 2.92
CA ARG A 20 6.14 -12.33 2.36
C ARG A 20 5.70 -10.87 2.37
N ALA A 21 5.28 -10.36 1.23
CA ALA A 21 4.75 -9.00 1.10
C ALA A 21 3.62 -8.94 0.07
N GLY A 22 2.72 -7.99 0.23
CA GLY A 22 1.67 -7.70 -0.75
C GLY A 22 2.20 -7.10 -2.06
N ASN A 23 3.41 -6.53 -2.02
CA ASN A 23 4.12 -5.99 -3.18
C ASN A 23 5.63 -6.12 -2.95
N MET A 24 6.40 -6.50 -3.99
CA MET A 24 7.86 -6.66 -3.88
C MET A 24 8.63 -5.40 -4.28
N SER A 25 8.00 -4.33 -4.77
CA SER A 25 8.67 -3.08 -5.07
C SER A 25 9.19 -2.41 -3.80
N LEU A 26 10.47 -2.06 -3.79
CA LEU A 26 11.08 -1.30 -2.69
C LEU A 26 10.42 0.07 -2.50
N GLY A 27 10.14 0.75 -3.63
CA GLY A 27 9.50 2.07 -3.62
C GLY A 27 8.08 2.03 -3.06
N VAL A 28 7.28 1.01 -3.43
CA VAL A 28 5.93 0.83 -2.88
C VAL A 28 5.97 0.59 -1.37
N ASN A 29 6.86 -0.28 -0.89
CA ASN A 29 6.94 -0.56 0.55
C ASN A 29 7.43 0.66 1.34
N LEU A 30 8.40 1.42 0.80
CA LEU A 30 8.79 2.71 1.38
C LEU A 30 7.60 3.67 1.43
N LEU A 31 6.81 3.76 0.35
CA LEU A 31 5.62 4.62 0.30
C LEU A 31 4.59 4.22 1.37
N VAL A 32 4.34 2.93 1.57
CA VAL A 32 3.46 2.39 2.63
C VAL A 32 3.94 2.85 4.01
N ARG A 33 5.25 2.74 4.28
CA ARG A 33 5.82 3.18 5.57
C ARG A 33 5.69 4.68 5.78
N LEU A 34 5.96 5.47 4.75
CA LEU A 34 5.82 6.93 4.78
C LEU A 34 4.36 7.34 4.97
N THR A 35 3.43 6.69 4.27
CA THR A 35 1.99 6.93 4.41
C THR A 35 1.53 6.78 5.86
N ARG A 36 1.92 5.69 6.52
CA ARG A 36 1.59 5.48 7.94
C ARG A 36 2.17 6.58 8.84
N LYS A 37 3.45 6.96 8.60
CA LYS A 37 4.10 8.02 9.39
C LYS A 37 3.43 9.38 9.20
N VAL A 38 3.13 9.76 7.95
CA VAL A 38 2.46 11.03 7.65
C VAL A 38 1.04 11.04 8.22
N ALA A 39 0.29 9.95 8.06
CA ALA A 39 -1.05 9.83 8.63
C ALA A 39 -1.07 9.92 10.16
N ALA A 40 -0.03 9.43 10.84
CA ALA A 40 0.11 9.53 12.30
C ALA A 40 0.54 10.93 12.76
N ALA A 41 1.25 11.68 11.92
CA ALA A 41 1.76 13.01 12.26
C ALA A 41 0.74 14.13 12.00
N LEU A 42 -0.12 13.94 10.99
CA LEU A 42 -1.19 14.88 10.63
C LEU A 42 -2.49 14.48 11.33
N ASP A 43 -3.22 15.46 11.82
CA ASP A 43 -4.48 15.23 12.54
C ASP A 43 -5.66 14.92 11.59
N ALA A 44 -6.87 14.78 12.18
CA ALA A 44 -8.08 14.43 11.43
C ALA A 44 -8.63 15.55 10.54
N ASP A 45 -8.04 16.73 10.59
CA ASP A 45 -8.43 17.87 9.73
C ASP A 45 -7.77 17.76 8.33
N TRP A 46 -6.81 16.86 8.20
CA TRP A 46 -6.22 16.50 6.89
C TRP A 46 -6.99 15.35 6.26
N ASP A 47 -7.62 15.62 5.14
CA ASP A 47 -8.30 14.61 4.33
C ASP A 47 -7.29 13.67 3.65
N ILE A 48 -7.62 12.38 3.56
CA ILE A 48 -6.77 11.39 2.91
C ILE A 48 -7.47 10.84 1.68
N GLU A 49 -6.84 10.97 0.52
CA GLU A 49 -7.32 10.42 -0.75
C GLU A 49 -6.21 9.57 -1.39
N ILE A 50 -6.58 8.39 -1.85
CA ILE A 50 -5.70 7.48 -2.58
C ILE A 50 -6.18 7.41 -4.02
N VAL A 51 -5.32 7.82 -4.94
CA VAL A 51 -5.57 7.77 -6.38
C VAL A 51 -4.63 6.76 -6.99
N GLU A 52 -5.16 5.82 -7.78
CA GLU A 52 -4.35 4.83 -8.46
C GLU A 52 -4.70 4.72 -9.94
N ALA A 53 -3.72 4.44 -10.77
CA ALA A 53 -3.91 4.25 -12.18
C ALA A 53 -3.21 2.99 -12.67
N HIS A 54 -3.91 2.20 -13.49
CA HIS A 54 -3.38 0.99 -14.11
C HIS A 54 -3.91 0.82 -15.55
N HIS A 55 -3.29 -0.12 -16.25
CA HIS A 55 -3.67 -0.48 -17.61
C HIS A 55 -5.13 -0.91 -17.72
N ARG A 56 -5.70 -0.76 -18.93
CA ARG A 56 -7.12 -1.06 -19.22
C ARG A 56 -7.58 -2.48 -18.87
N MET A 57 -6.65 -3.43 -18.82
CA MET A 57 -6.94 -4.86 -18.57
C MET A 57 -6.95 -5.23 -17.08
N LYS A 58 -6.69 -4.29 -16.15
CA LYS A 58 -6.75 -4.57 -14.72
C LYS A 58 -8.19 -4.68 -14.25
N VAL A 59 -8.54 -5.81 -13.65
CA VAL A 59 -9.93 -6.16 -13.30
C VAL A 59 -10.35 -5.73 -11.89
N ASP A 60 -9.41 -5.63 -10.96
CA ASP A 60 -9.68 -5.20 -9.58
C ASP A 60 -9.54 -3.67 -9.44
N ALA A 61 -10.41 -3.07 -8.66
CA ALA A 61 -10.38 -1.66 -8.25
C ALA A 61 -10.98 -1.50 -6.84
N PRO A 62 -10.32 -0.81 -5.90
CA PRO A 62 -8.94 -0.33 -5.98
C PRO A 62 -7.94 -1.47 -6.08
N SER A 63 -6.71 -1.17 -6.55
CA SER A 63 -5.63 -2.15 -6.62
C SER A 63 -5.21 -2.63 -5.22
N GLY A 64 -4.60 -3.83 -5.15
CA GLY A 64 -4.05 -4.33 -3.88
C GLY A 64 -3.05 -3.37 -3.23
N THR A 65 -2.23 -2.67 -4.03
CA THR A 65 -1.31 -1.64 -3.53
C THR A 65 -2.05 -0.43 -2.96
N ALA A 66 -3.12 0.03 -3.61
CA ALA A 66 -3.94 1.11 -3.06
C ALA A 66 -4.57 0.71 -1.73
N LEU A 67 -5.05 -0.53 -1.60
CA LEU A 67 -5.56 -1.04 -0.33
C LEU A 67 -4.48 -1.11 0.76
N MET A 68 -3.23 -1.52 0.42
CA MET A 68 -2.11 -1.47 1.37
C MET A 68 -1.82 -0.05 1.85
N LEU A 69 -1.87 0.94 0.96
CA LEU A 69 -1.69 2.36 1.30
C LEU A 69 -2.82 2.88 2.19
N GLY A 70 -4.07 2.48 1.89
CA GLY A 70 -5.23 2.81 2.72
C GLY A 70 -5.14 2.21 4.12
N GLN A 71 -4.72 0.94 4.20
CA GLN A 71 -4.50 0.27 5.48
C GLN A 71 -3.41 0.99 6.30
N ALA A 72 -2.30 1.37 5.68
CA ALA A 72 -1.23 2.12 6.33
C ALA A 72 -1.70 3.51 6.82
N ALA A 73 -2.55 4.19 6.04
CA ALA A 73 -3.14 5.45 6.44
C ALA A 73 -4.10 5.27 7.63
N ALA A 74 -4.95 4.26 7.60
CA ALA A 74 -5.88 3.92 8.68
C ALA A 74 -5.13 3.57 9.98
N GLU A 75 -4.09 2.74 9.89
CA GLU A 75 -3.21 2.41 11.02
C GLU A 75 -2.54 3.67 11.60
N GLY A 76 -2.04 4.57 10.75
CA GLY A 76 -1.46 5.84 11.19
C GLY A 76 -2.46 6.72 11.94
N ARG A 77 -3.73 6.69 11.55
CA ARG A 77 -4.84 7.41 12.19
C ARG A 77 -5.45 6.68 13.38
N GLY A 78 -5.06 5.42 13.65
CA GLY A 78 -5.65 4.60 14.70
C GLY A 78 -7.12 4.24 14.46
N VAL A 79 -7.53 4.09 13.19
CA VAL A 79 -8.91 3.75 12.78
C VAL A 79 -8.92 2.45 11.97
N SER A 80 -10.10 1.83 11.87
CA SER A 80 -10.32 0.71 10.95
C SER A 80 -10.48 1.23 9.52
N LEU A 81 -9.78 0.60 8.56
CA LEU A 81 -9.97 0.95 7.15
C LEU A 81 -11.40 0.64 6.68
N ASP A 82 -12.00 -0.45 7.15
CA ASP A 82 -13.35 -0.85 6.75
C ASP A 82 -14.40 0.21 7.14
N ASP A 83 -14.21 0.87 8.28
CA ASP A 83 -15.10 1.93 8.76
C ASP A 83 -14.82 3.28 8.09
N ALA A 84 -13.55 3.58 7.77
CA ALA A 84 -13.13 4.87 7.22
C ALA A 84 -13.18 4.93 5.68
N ARG A 85 -13.28 3.79 5.00
CA ARG A 85 -13.15 3.69 3.55
C ARG A 85 -14.34 4.28 2.81
N VAL A 86 -14.04 5.13 1.80
CA VAL A 86 -14.99 5.62 0.80
C VAL A 86 -14.46 5.35 -0.58
N SER A 87 -15.18 4.55 -1.38
CA SER A 87 -14.78 4.20 -2.75
C SER A 87 -15.80 4.75 -3.75
N GLY A 88 -15.32 5.56 -4.68
CA GLY A 88 -16.14 6.17 -5.72
C GLY A 88 -17.03 7.30 -5.18
N ARG A 89 -17.06 8.39 -5.92
CA ARG A 89 -18.02 9.49 -5.75
C ARG A 89 -18.61 9.77 -7.10
N ASP A 90 -19.92 9.65 -7.22
CA ASP A 90 -20.66 9.89 -8.46
C ASP A 90 -21.95 10.66 -8.17
N GLY A 91 -22.29 11.63 -8.98
CA GLY A 91 -23.45 12.50 -8.79
C GLY A 91 -23.31 13.47 -7.61
N ILE A 92 -24.42 13.76 -6.98
CA ILE A 92 -24.49 14.69 -5.82
C ILE A 92 -24.33 13.86 -4.54
N THR A 93 -23.11 13.76 -4.03
CA THR A 93 -22.77 12.92 -2.88
C THR A 93 -22.75 13.66 -1.53
N GLY A 94 -23.02 14.97 -1.55
CA GLY A 94 -22.84 15.84 -0.37
C GLY A 94 -21.38 16.13 -0.07
N ALA A 95 -21.14 16.82 1.06
CA ALA A 95 -19.80 17.11 1.53
C ALA A 95 -19.07 15.82 1.98
N ARG A 96 -17.75 15.82 1.82
CA ARG A 96 -16.90 14.71 2.28
C ARG A 96 -17.03 14.51 3.80
N ALA A 97 -17.21 13.28 4.23
CA ALA A 97 -17.21 12.97 5.66
C ALA A 97 -15.80 13.14 6.25
N LYS A 98 -15.68 13.85 7.37
CA LYS A 98 -14.42 14.03 8.09
C LYS A 98 -13.85 12.67 8.53
N GLY A 99 -12.54 12.51 8.41
CA GLY A 99 -11.82 11.29 8.80
C GLY A 99 -11.95 10.12 7.83
N SER A 100 -12.73 10.23 6.73
CA SER A 100 -12.77 9.18 5.72
C SER A 100 -11.45 9.05 4.95
N ILE A 101 -11.18 7.87 4.40
CA ILE A 101 -10.07 7.59 3.49
C ILE A 101 -10.67 7.25 2.13
N GLY A 102 -10.47 8.15 1.17
CA GLY A 102 -11.05 8.03 -0.17
C GLY A 102 -10.20 7.20 -1.11
N PHE A 103 -10.85 6.54 -2.09
CA PHE A 103 -10.19 5.79 -3.14
C PHE A 103 -10.75 6.16 -4.51
N SER A 104 -9.86 6.43 -5.46
CA SER A 104 -10.20 6.68 -6.86
C SER A 104 -9.30 5.84 -7.77
N ALA A 105 -9.90 5.14 -8.74
CA ALA A 105 -9.19 4.24 -9.64
C ALA A 105 -9.32 4.71 -11.08
N ILE A 106 -8.19 4.83 -11.77
CA ILE A 106 -8.09 5.15 -13.19
C ILE A 106 -7.67 3.90 -13.96
N ARG A 107 -8.32 3.63 -15.09
CA ARG A 107 -7.97 2.52 -16.01
C ARG A 107 -7.76 3.07 -17.40
N GLY A 108 -6.56 2.88 -17.97
CA GLY A 108 -6.25 3.38 -19.30
C GLY A 108 -4.92 2.87 -19.84
N GLY A 109 -4.81 2.82 -21.16
CA GLY A 109 -3.58 2.49 -21.86
C GLY A 109 -2.88 1.23 -21.32
N ASP A 110 -1.58 1.37 -21.19
CA ASP A 110 -0.63 0.36 -20.69
C ASP A 110 0.02 0.76 -19.36
N ILE A 111 -0.59 1.67 -18.59
CA ILE A 111 -0.08 2.15 -17.30
C ILE A 111 0.29 0.96 -16.43
N VAL A 112 1.56 0.87 -16.03
CA VAL A 112 2.09 -0.24 -15.24
C VAL A 112 1.52 -0.22 -13.82
N GLY A 113 1.47 0.96 -13.20
CA GLY A 113 0.89 1.21 -11.90
C GLY A 113 1.39 2.52 -11.31
N GLU A 114 0.47 3.40 -11.01
CA GLU A 114 0.73 4.70 -10.37
C GLU A 114 -0.12 4.80 -9.11
N HIS A 115 0.44 5.38 -8.07
CA HIS A 115 -0.25 5.51 -6.79
C HIS A 115 0.12 6.83 -6.13
N ASP A 116 -0.89 7.62 -5.81
CA ASP A 116 -0.77 8.84 -5.02
C ASP A 116 -1.51 8.66 -3.70
N VAL A 117 -0.89 9.07 -2.62
CA VAL A 117 -1.54 9.32 -1.33
C VAL A 117 -1.52 10.83 -1.10
N ILE A 118 -2.69 11.42 -1.13
CA ILE A 118 -2.88 12.87 -0.98
C ILE A 118 -3.38 13.14 0.43
N PHE A 119 -2.63 13.92 1.18
CA PHE A 119 -3.05 14.51 2.44
C PHE A 119 -3.39 15.97 2.17
N ALA A 120 -4.65 16.34 2.32
CA ALA A 120 -5.16 17.66 1.98
C ALA A 120 -5.62 18.39 3.24
N GLY A 121 -4.88 19.41 3.64
CA GLY A 121 -5.23 20.36 4.68
C GLY A 121 -5.77 21.67 4.09
N GLU A 122 -6.16 22.60 4.98
CA GLU A 122 -6.57 23.93 4.56
C GLU A 122 -5.35 24.73 4.07
N GLY A 123 -5.40 25.15 2.79
CA GLY A 123 -4.34 25.93 2.16
C GLY A 123 -3.11 25.13 1.66
N GLU A 124 -2.99 23.85 2.00
CA GLU A 124 -1.83 23.05 1.58
C GLU A 124 -2.17 21.56 1.34
N ARG A 125 -1.29 20.86 0.64
CA ARG A 125 -1.36 19.42 0.37
C ARG A 125 0.02 18.80 0.45
N VAL A 126 0.08 17.60 1.04
CA VAL A 126 1.26 16.71 0.95
C VAL A 126 0.88 15.54 0.07
N ILE A 127 1.69 15.24 -0.94
CA ILE A 127 1.43 14.14 -1.88
C ILE A 127 2.63 13.20 -1.85
N LEU A 128 2.36 11.94 -1.51
CA LEU A 128 3.32 10.85 -1.64
C LEU A 128 3.00 10.09 -2.91
N ARG A 129 3.93 10.05 -3.88
CA ARG A 129 3.70 9.48 -5.21
C ARG A 129 4.71 8.40 -5.55
N HIS A 130 4.22 7.29 -6.12
CA HIS A 130 5.01 6.24 -6.74
C HIS A 130 4.51 5.96 -8.17
N LEU A 131 5.42 5.96 -9.12
CA LEU A 131 5.19 5.67 -10.53
C LEU A 131 6.01 4.46 -10.94
N ALA A 132 5.34 3.38 -11.32
CA ALA A 132 6.00 2.22 -11.92
C ALA A 132 5.99 2.39 -13.44
N THR A 133 7.17 2.50 -14.04
CA THR A 133 7.36 2.61 -15.49
C THR A 133 7.77 1.28 -16.13
N ASP A 134 8.17 0.30 -15.31
CA ASP A 134 8.60 -1.02 -15.73
C ASP A 134 8.25 -2.05 -14.64
N ARG A 135 7.69 -3.20 -15.05
CA ARG A 135 7.36 -4.30 -14.14
C ARG A 135 8.58 -5.00 -13.54
N ALA A 136 9.77 -4.83 -14.12
CA ALA A 136 11.01 -5.39 -13.58
C ALA A 136 11.35 -4.90 -12.16
N ILE A 137 10.75 -3.80 -11.69
CA ILE A 137 10.89 -3.33 -10.30
C ILE A 137 10.50 -4.39 -9.28
N PHE A 138 9.50 -5.21 -9.59
CA PHE A 138 9.04 -6.29 -8.69
C PHE A 138 10.06 -7.43 -8.63
N ALA A 139 10.60 -7.84 -9.79
CA ALA A 139 11.64 -8.85 -9.85
C ALA A 139 12.94 -8.40 -9.16
N ARG A 140 13.36 -7.15 -9.37
CA ARG A 140 14.51 -6.56 -8.67
C ARG A 140 14.31 -6.52 -7.15
N GLY A 141 13.11 -6.19 -6.69
CA GLY A 141 12.77 -6.21 -5.26
C GLY A 141 12.80 -7.62 -4.68
N ALA A 142 12.24 -8.60 -5.40
CA ALA A 142 12.28 -10.01 -5.00
C ALA A 142 13.72 -10.56 -4.91
N LEU A 143 14.57 -10.22 -5.88
CA LEU A 143 15.99 -10.61 -5.85
C LEU A 143 16.73 -9.97 -4.67
N ARG A 144 16.47 -8.69 -4.38
CA ARG A 144 17.05 -8.02 -3.21
C ARG A 144 16.61 -8.70 -1.91
N ALA A 145 15.33 -9.04 -1.79
CA ALA A 145 14.80 -9.76 -0.64
C ALA A 145 15.47 -11.14 -0.49
N ALA A 146 15.63 -11.87 -1.60
CA ALA A 146 16.31 -13.18 -1.59
C ALA A 146 17.76 -13.09 -1.12
N VAL A 147 18.53 -12.09 -1.60
CA VAL A 147 19.91 -11.86 -1.16
C VAL A 147 19.96 -11.48 0.32
N TRP A 148 19.09 -10.57 0.76
CA TRP A 148 18.99 -10.17 2.16
C TRP A 148 18.64 -11.37 3.06
N GLY A 149 17.72 -12.23 2.61
CA GLY A 149 17.25 -13.40 3.36
C GLY A 149 18.34 -14.45 3.60
N GLN A 150 19.40 -14.52 2.79
CA GLN A 150 20.51 -15.46 3.00
C GLN A 150 21.24 -15.26 4.32
N GLY A 151 21.25 -14.02 4.86
CA GLY A 151 21.86 -13.69 6.14
C GLY A 151 20.94 -13.78 7.33
N GLN A 152 19.66 -14.16 7.15
CA GLN A 152 18.65 -14.18 8.19
C GLN A 152 18.47 -15.56 8.81
N LYS A 153 18.09 -15.59 10.09
CA LYS A 153 17.65 -16.81 10.77
C LYS A 153 16.30 -17.27 10.19
N PRO A 154 15.93 -18.56 10.35
CA PRO A 154 14.57 -18.98 10.07
C PRO A 154 13.56 -18.06 10.76
N GLY A 155 12.54 -17.66 10.03
CA GLY A 155 11.55 -16.69 10.52
C GLY A 155 10.66 -16.15 9.40
N HIS A 156 9.66 -15.39 9.81
CA HIS A 156 8.76 -14.69 8.92
C HIS A 156 9.19 -13.22 8.83
N TYR A 157 9.39 -12.74 7.63
CA TYR A 157 9.86 -11.39 7.32
C TYR A 157 9.00 -10.75 6.24
N ASP A 158 9.07 -9.45 6.15
CA ASP A 158 8.43 -8.67 5.10
C ASP A 158 9.42 -7.74 4.38
N MET A 159 8.90 -6.90 3.50
CA MET A 159 9.75 -5.95 2.78
C MET A 159 10.19 -4.75 3.64
N MET A 160 9.57 -4.49 4.79
CA MET A 160 10.04 -3.47 5.74
C MET A 160 11.32 -3.96 6.41
N ASP A 161 11.39 -5.24 6.78
CA ASP A 161 12.62 -5.88 7.29
C ASP A 161 13.75 -5.79 6.27
N VAL A 162 13.47 -6.09 5.00
CA VAL A 162 14.45 -5.99 3.90
C VAL A 162 14.97 -4.57 3.69
N LEU A 163 14.12 -3.57 3.94
CA LEU A 163 14.48 -2.15 3.85
C LEU A 163 15.15 -1.61 5.13
N GLY A 164 14.99 -2.29 6.26
CA GLY A 164 15.50 -1.85 7.56
C GLY A 164 14.73 -0.64 8.13
N ILE A 165 13.40 -0.58 7.92
CA ILE A 165 12.56 0.57 8.30
C ILE A 165 11.32 0.17 9.09
#